data_9040609089c8f170f5057d07ad5992b4
#
_entry.id   9040609089c8f170f5057d07ad5992b4
#
_cell.length_a   1.000
_cell.length_b   1.000
_cell.length_c   1.000
_cell.angle_alpha   90.00
_cell.angle_beta   90.00
_cell.angle_gamma   90.00
#
_symmetry.space_group_name_H-M   'P 1'
#
loop_
_entity.id
_entity.type
_entity.pdbx_description
1 polymer ?
#
loop_
_entity_poly.entity_id
_entity_poly.type
_entity_poly.pdbx_seq_one_letter_code
_entity_poly.pdbx_strand_id
1 'polypeptide(L)'
;MPRLSQWFVRMALIHLALGFTFGALMLSNKGVPFYPLLWRLLPAHIEFLLLGWTLQLALGVAFWIMPRFWEAPARGNETGAWVAFVLLNLGVWAVAIAGVFALPAAVTFVGRVLEVGAAVAFAIHIWPRVVPRTG
;
A
#
# COMPACT_ATOMS: atom_id res chain seq x y z
N MET A 1 18.23 -6.67 -4.81
CA MET A 1 16.81 -6.38 -4.53
C MET A 1 15.98 -6.66 -5.77
N PRO A 2 14.90 -7.45 -5.71
CA PRO A 2 14.07 -7.76 -6.87
C PRO A 2 13.34 -6.52 -7.40
N ARG A 3 13.00 -6.52 -8.70
CA ARG A 3 12.29 -5.38 -9.33
C ARG A 3 11.00 -5.02 -8.61
N LEU A 4 10.20 -6.02 -8.23
CA LEU A 4 8.94 -5.80 -7.53
C LEU A 4 9.14 -5.10 -6.18
N SER A 5 10.13 -5.53 -5.37
CA SER A 5 10.43 -4.83 -4.10
C SER A 5 10.85 -3.37 -4.32
N GLN A 6 11.60 -3.08 -5.41
CA GLN A 6 11.95 -1.70 -5.75
C GLN A 6 10.70 -0.86 -6.05
N TRP A 7 9.71 -1.43 -6.75
CA TRP A 7 8.44 -0.75 -7.02
C TRP A 7 7.61 -0.53 -5.75
N PHE A 8 7.53 -1.54 -4.87
CA PHE A 8 6.87 -1.38 -3.57
C PHE A 8 7.50 -0.23 -2.77
N VAL A 9 8.83 -0.19 -2.67
CA VAL A 9 9.55 0.86 -1.92
C VAL A 9 9.37 2.23 -2.56
N ARG A 10 9.50 2.36 -3.87
CA ARG A 10 9.31 3.63 -4.58
C ARG A 10 7.91 4.20 -4.37
N MET A 11 6.89 3.38 -4.54
CA MET A 11 5.50 3.81 -4.33
C MET A 11 5.23 4.13 -2.86
N ALA A 12 5.78 3.36 -1.93
CA ALA A 12 5.69 3.66 -0.51
C ALA A 12 6.29 5.04 -0.18
N LEU A 13 7.45 5.39 -0.75
CA LEU A 13 8.07 6.71 -0.56
C LEU A 13 7.22 7.85 -1.16
N ILE A 14 6.55 7.61 -2.30
CA ILE A 14 5.62 8.59 -2.88
C ILE A 14 4.43 8.80 -1.93
N HIS A 15 3.83 7.73 -1.43
CA HIS A 15 2.72 7.84 -0.46
C HIS A 15 3.16 8.52 0.84
N LEU A 16 4.39 8.25 1.32
CA LEU A 16 4.97 8.94 2.47
C LEU A 16 5.03 10.45 2.23
N ALA A 17 5.59 10.88 1.10
CA ALA A 17 5.71 12.29 0.75
C ALA A 17 4.33 12.97 0.66
N LEU A 18 3.36 12.34 0.00
CA LEU A 18 1.99 12.85 -0.09
C LEU A 18 1.32 12.90 1.29
N GLY A 19 1.42 11.84 2.06
CA GLY A 19 0.84 11.76 3.40
C GLY A 19 1.38 12.86 4.33
N PHE A 20 2.69 13.04 4.39
CA PHE A 20 3.30 14.12 5.18
C PHE A 20 2.94 15.51 4.66
N THR A 21 2.88 15.72 3.36
CA THR A 21 2.44 16.99 2.78
C THR A 21 1.02 17.33 3.21
N PHE A 22 0.10 16.37 3.14
CA PHE A 22 -1.28 16.58 3.57
C PHE A 22 -1.37 16.84 5.08
N GLY A 23 -0.61 16.12 5.88
CA GLY A 23 -0.51 16.36 7.32
C GLY A 23 0.03 17.75 7.65
N ALA A 24 1.08 18.19 6.96
CA ALA A 24 1.66 19.51 7.14
C ALA A 24 0.68 20.64 6.78
N LEU A 25 -0.06 20.49 5.67
CA LEU A 25 -1.09 21.46 5.27
C LEU A 25 -2.21 21.57 6.31
N MET A 26 -2.71 20.43 6.80
CA MET A 26 -3.75 20.42 7.85
C MET A 26 -3.23 21.03 9.15
N LEU A 27 -2.01 20.71 9.54
CA LEU A 27 -1.41 21.25 10.77
C LEU A 27 -1.18 22.77 10.67
N SER A 28 -0.70 23.25 9.52
CA SER A 28 -0.56 24.68 9.25
C SER A 28 -1.91 25.40 9.32
N ASN A 29 -2.95 24.83 8.74
CA ASN A 29 -4.30 25.37 8.80
C ASN A 29 -4.91 25.34 10.21
N LYS A 30 -4.46 24.43 11.07
CA LYS A 30 -4.86 24.40 12.49
C LYS A 30 -4.25 25.58 13.26
N GLY A 31 -2.99 25.89 12.96
CA GLY A 31 -2.28 27.02 13.61
C GLY A 31 -2.75 28.39 13.10
N VAL A 32 -2.89 28.52 11.79
CA VAL A 32 -3.39 29.76 11.15
C VAL A 32 -4.50 29.35 10.17
N PRO A 33 -5.79 29.49 10.56
CA PRO A 33 -6.90 29.10 9.72
C PRO A 33 -6.97 29.93 8.42
N PHE A 34 -6.68 29.31 7.29
CA PHE A 34 -6.74 29.98 5.98
C PHE A 34 -7.69 29.26 5.00
N TYR A 35 -7.92 27.94 5.17
CA TYR A 35 -8.80 27.20 4.26
C TYR A 35 -9.46 26.00 4.95
N PRO A 36 -10.73 26.12 5.39
CA PRO A 36 -11.42 25.08 6.17
C PRO A 36 -11.52 23.72 5.46
N LEU A 37 -11.57 23.70 4.12
CA LEU A 37 -11.70 22.46 3.35
C LEU A 37 -10.46 21.57 3.38
N LEU A 38 -9.30 22.04 3.89
CA LEU A 38 -8.10 21.21 4.06
C LEU A 38 -8.31 20.00 4.95
N TRP A 39 -9.29 20.03 5.85
CA TRP A 39 -9.64 18.88 6.67
C TRP A 39 -10.20 17.70 5.88
N ARG A 40 -10.62 17.90 4.64
CA ARG A 40 -10.98 16.80 3.72
C ARG A 40 -9.78 15.95 3.31
N LEU A 41 -8.55 16.42 3.50
CA LEU A 41 -7.34 15.64 3.27
C LEU A 41 -7.08 14.58 4.34
N LEU A 42 -7.78 14.62 5.49
CA LEU A 42 -7.53 13.71 6.60
C LEU A 42 -7.66 12.21 6.22
N PRO A 43 -8.71 11.76 5.52
CA PRO A 43 -8.79 10.37 5.09
C PRO A 43 -7.63 9.96 4.18
N ALA A 44 -7.25 10.80 3.22
CA ALA A 44 -6.13 10.54 2.33
C ALA A 44 -4.78 10.55 3.07
N HIS A 45 -4.60 11.45 4.04
CA HIS A 45 -3.41 11.48 4.91
C HIS A 45 -3.24 10.15 5.65
N ILE A 46 -4.30 9.67 6.31
CA ILE A 46 -4.27 8.40 7.04
C ILE A 46 -4.01 7.24 6.08
N GLU A 47 -4.69 7.21 4.95
CA GLU A 47 -4.59 6.17 3.95
C GLU A 47 -3.17 6.04 3.38
N PHE A 48 -2.59 7.16 2.97
CA PHE A 48 -1.23 7.18 2.43
C PHE A 48 -0.18 6.78 3.44
N LEU A 49 -0.33 7.13 4.73
CA LEU A 49 0.66 6.78 5.75
C LEU A 49 0.52 5.33 6.24
N LEU A 50 -0.70 4.83 6.45
CA LEU A 50 -0.89 3.48 6.97
C LEU A 50 -0.78 2.41 5.89
N LEU A 51 -1.54 2.50 4.82
CA LEU A 51 -1.57 1.48 3.79
C LEU A 51 -0.57 1.78 2.66
N GLY A 52 -0.54 3.02 2.20
CA GLY A 52 0.36 3.43 1.12
C GLY A 52 1.83 3.41 1.51
N TRP A 53 2.19 3.81 2.73
CA TRP A 53 3.57 3.79 3.23
C TRP A 53 3.87 2.54 4.05
N THR A 54 3.27 2.40 5.23
CA THR A 54 3.70 1.40 6.22
C THR A 54 3.48 -0.02 5.71
N LEU A 55 2.27 -0.36 5.29
CA LEU A 55 1.96 -1.71 4.80
C LEU A 55 2.71 -2.00 3.50
N GLN A 56 2.70 -1.08 2.55
CA GLN A 56 3.36 -1.27 1.26
C GLN A 56 4.87 -1.46 1.39
N LEU A 57 5.53 -0.68 2.26
CA LEU A 57 6.95 -0.88 2.56
C LEU A 57 7.21 -2.25 3.19
N ALA A 58 6.38 -2.65 4.17
CA ALA A 58 6.50 -3.94 4.83
C ALA A 58 6.38 -5.10 3.83
N LEU A 59 5.40 -5.07 2.92
CA LEU A 59 5.23 -6.09 1.88
C LEU A 59 6.43 -6.13 0.92
N GLY A 60 6.93 -4.96 0.51
CA GLY A 60 8.09 -4.87 -0.38
C GLY A 60 9.37 -5.42 0.24
N VAL A 61 9.60 -5.14 1.51
CA VAL A 61 10.74 -5.67 2.27
C VAL A 61 10.56 -7.17 2.54
N ALA A 62 9.37 -7.60 2.94
CA ALA A 62 9.05 -9.01 3.15
C ALA A 62 9.30 -9.84 1.89
N PHE A 63 8.82 -9.37 0.72
CA PHE A 63 9.08 -10.05 -0.55
C PHE A 63 10.58 -10.22 -0.85
N TRP A 64 11.40 -9.26 -0.44
CA TRP A 64 12.85 -9.30 -0.64
C TRP A 64 13.56 -10.25 0.31
N ILE A 65 13.26 -10.19 1.62
CA ILE A 65 14.00 -10.91 2.66
C ILE A 65 13.51 -12.35 2.90
N MET A 66 12.25 -12.67 2.54
CA MET A 66 11.67 -14.00 2.73
C MET A 66 12.49 -15.09 2.00
N PRO A 67 12.52 -16.33 2.53
CA PRO A 67 13.26 -17.44 1.94
C PRO A 67 13.01 -17.62 0.45
N ARG A 68 14.01 -18.09 -0.26
CA ARG A 68 13.95 -18.40 -1.69
C ARG A 68 13.88 -19.89 -1.91
N PHE A 69 13.34 -20.32 -3.02
CA PHE A 69 13.44 -21.71 -3.46
C PHE A 69 14.89 -22.01 -3.86
N TRP A 70 15.34 -23.26 -3.62
CA TRP A 70 16.68 -23.71 -4.03
C TRP A 70 16.81 -23.86 -5.54
N GLU A 71 15.69 -24.19 -6.21
CA GLU A 71 15.61 -24.33 -7.66
C GLU A 71 15.13 -23.04 -8.32
N ALA A 72 15.51 -22.85 -9.57
CA ALA A 72 15.03 -21.70 -10.35
C ALA A 72 13.57 -21.94 -10.83
N PRO A 73 12.73 -20.90 -10.86
CA PRO A 73 13.01 -19.53 -10.43
C PRO A 73 13.00 -19.38 -8.90
N ALA A 74 14.04 -18.78 -8.35
CA ALA A 74 14.31 -18.71 -6.89
C ALA A 74 13.17 -18.08 -6.05
N ARG A 75 12.24 -17.34 -6.67
CA ARG A 75 11.05 -16.77 -6.03
C ARG A 75 9.74 -17.35 -6.56
N GLY A 76 9.82 -18.36 -7.41
CA GLY A 76 8.65 -18.95 -8.07
C GLY A 76 7.99 -17.97 -9.07
N ASN A 77 6.72 -18.18 -9.34
CA ASN A 77 5.92 -17.29 -10.19
C ASN A 77 5.57 -16.01 -9.39
N GLU A 78 6.16 -14.88 -9.75
CA GLU A 78 5.96 -13.60 -9.06
C GLU A 78 4.60 -12.91 -9.39
N THR A 79 3.77 -13.50 -10.25
CA THR A 79 2.49 -12.88 -10.68
C THR A 79 1.59 -12.52 -9.50
N GLY A 80 1.45 -13.42 -8.51
CA GLY A 80 0.62 -13.14 -7.32
C GLY A 80 1.09 -11.92 -6.54
N ALA A 81 2.40 -11.73 -6.42
CA ALA A 81 2.96 -10.56 -5.75
C ALA A 81 2.80 -9.27 -6.58
N TRP A 82 2.88 -9.34 -7.91
CA TRP A 82 2.54 -8.22 -8.79
C TRP A 82 1.06 -7.84 -8.72
N VAL A 83 0.17 -8.83 -8.69
CA VAL A 83 -1.28 -8.60 -8.47
C VAL A 83 -1.50 -7.90 -7.14
N ALA A 84 -0.86 -8.35 -6.07
CA ALA A 84 -0.94 -7.69 -4.76
C ALA A 84 -0.48 -6.23 -4.81
N PHE A 85 0.62 -5.94 -5.50
CA PHE A 85 1.12 -4.57 -5.70
C PHE A 85 0.08 -3.68 -6.40
N VAL A 86 -0.50 -4.15 -7.50
CA VAL A 86 -1.47 -3.39 -8.29
C VAL A 86 -2.76 -3.17 -7.48
N LEU A 87 -3.29 -4.21 -6.85
CA LEU A 87 -4.52 -4.12 -6.05
C LEU A 87 -4.35 -3.15 -4.88
N LEU A 88 -3.21 -3.22 -4.17
CA LEU A 88 -2.94 -2.32 -3.05
C LEU A 88 -2.92 -0.85 -3.50
N ASN A 89 -2.20 -0.55 -4.57
CA ASN A 89 -2.11 0.83 -5.05
C ASN A 89 -3.46 1.34 -5.57
N LEU A 90 -4.22 0.53 -6.32
CA LEU A 90 -5.56 0.92 -6.75
C LEU A 90 -6.49 1.15 -5.56
N GLY A 91 -6.44 0.30 -4.53
CA GLY A 91 -7.22 0.44 -3.30
C GLY A 91 -6.90 1.74 -2.56
N VAL A 92 -5.62 1.97 -2.27
CA VAL A 92 -5.13 3.18 -1.57
C VAL A 92 -5.55 4.46 -2.30
N TRP A 93 -5.36 4.53 -3.61
CA TRP A 93 -5.77 5.69 -4.39
C TRP A 93 -7.29 5.86 -4.47
N ALA A 94 -8.06 4.77 -4.60
CA ALA A 94 -9.52 4.84 -4.62
C ALA A 94 -10.07 5.40 -3.30
N VAL A 95 -9.57 4.92 -2.16
CA VAL A 95 -10.00 5.38 -0.84
C VAL A 95 -9.58 6.84 -0.59
N ALA A 96 -8.33 7.19 -0.92
CA ALA A 96 -7.83 8.54 -0.76
C ALA A 96 -8.64 9.56 -1.59
N ILE A 97 -8.88 9.28 -2.87
CA ILE A 97 -9.66 10.13 -3.76
C ILE A 97 -11.12 10.23 -3.27
N ALA A 98 -11.73 9.11 -2.89
CA ALA A 98 -13.09 9.09 -2.38
C ALA A 98 -13.24 9.98 -1.13
N GLY A 99 -12.27 9.94 -0.22
CA GLY A 99 -12.29 10.77 0.99
C GLY A 99 -12.13 12.27 0.69
N VAL A 100 -11.17 12.64 -0.17
CA VAL A 100 -10.92 14.06 -0.52
C VAL A 100 -12.11 14.70 -1.26
N PHE A 101 -12.69 13.99 -2.22
CA PHE A 101 -13.77 14.50 -3.06
C PHE A 101 -15.17 14.15 -2.55
N ALA A 102 -15.27 13.50 -1.38
CA ALA A 102 -16.54 13.02 -0.81
C ALA A 102 -17.38 12.20 -1.80
N LEU A 103 -16.71 11.25 -2.48
CA LEU A 103 -17.36 10.36 -3.44
C LEU A 103 -18.32 9.38 -2.74
N PRO A 104 -19.23 8.72 -3.47
CA PRO A 104 -20.13 7.72 -2.90
C PRO A 104 -19.38 6.64 -2.12
N ALA A 105 -19.97 6.16 -1.01
CA ALA A 105 -19.38 5.14 -0.15
C ALA A 105 -19.01 3.85 -0.90
N ALA A 106 -19.66 3.56 -2.01
CA ALA A 106 -19.34 2.43 -2.87
C ALA A 106 -17.88 2.47 -3.39
N VAL A 107 -17.33 3.67 -3.68
CA VAL A 107 -15.94 3.81 -4.14
C VAL A 107 -14.96 3.44 -3.02
N THR A 108 -15.21 3.93 -1.81
CA THR A 108 -14.43 3.56 -0.62
C THR A 108 -14.52 2.05 -0.35
N PHE A 109 -15.71 1.48 -0.45
CA PHE A 109 -15.92 0.04 -0.26
C PHE A 109 -15.12 -0.78 -1.27
N VAL A 110 -15.18 -0.44 -2.55
CA VAL A 110 -14.37 -1.09 -3.60
C VAL A 110 -12.89 -0.96 -3.29
N GLY A 111 -12.42 0.23 -2.90
CA GLY A 111 -11.03 0.43 -2.49
C GLY A 111 -10.61 -0.51 -1.36
N ARG A 112 -11.44 -0.65 -0.32
CA ARG A 112 -11.19 -1.58 0.81
C ARG A 112 -11.15 -3.05 0.37
N VAL A 113 -12.03 -3.45 -0.53
CA VAL A 113 -12.01 -4.81 -1.10
C VAL A 113 -10.71 -5.07 -1.88
N LEU A 114 -10.23 -4.09 -2.64
CA LEU A 114 -8.95 -4.20 -3.36
C LEU A 114 -7.76 -4.33 -2.40
N GLU A 115 -7.74 -3.59 -1.29
CA GLU A 115 -6.69 -3.68 -0.27
C GLU A 115 -6.67 -5.04 0.43
N VAL A 116 -7.84 -5.55 0.82
CA VAL A 116 -7.97 -6.90 1.38
C VAL A 116 -7.52 -7.94 0.35
N GLY A 117 -7.95 -7.79 -0.91
CA GLY A 117 -7.53 -8.64 -2.01
C GLY A 117 -6.01 -8.63 -2.21
N ALA A 118 -5.36 -7.48 -2.05
CA ALA A 118 -3.91 -7.35 -2.11
C ALA A 118 -3.22 -8.14 -0.99
N ALA A 119 -3.70 -8.01 0.25
CA ALA A 119 -3.16 -8.75 1.39
C ALA A 119 -3.31 -10.27 1.21
N VAL A 120 -4.47 -10.73 0.76
CA VAL A 120 -4.75 -12.14 0.48
C VAL A 120 -3.85 -12.67 -0.65
N ALA A 121 -3.75 -11.94 -1.77
CA ALA A 121 -2.91 -12.33 -2.90
C ALA A 121 -1.42 -12.43 -2.49
N PHE A 122 -0.94 -11.48 -1.68
CA PHE A 122 0.41 -11.52 -1.15
C PHE A 122 0.61 -12.71 -0.20
N ALA A 123 -0.32 -12.94 0.72
CA ALA A 123 -0.26 -14.06 1.67
C ALA A 123 -0.20 -15.42 0.95
N ILE A 124 -1.08 -15.63 -0.03
CA ILE A 124 -1.09 -16.86 -0.83
C ILE A 124 0.24 -17.04 -1.57
N HIS A 125 0.78 -15.94 -2.14
CA HIS A 125 2.05 -15.99 -2.86
C HIS A 125 3.24 -16.33 -1.96
N ILE A 126 3.28 -15.75 -0.75
CA ILE A 126 4.44 -15.90 0.15
C ILE A 126 4.40 -17.21 0.97
N TRP A 127 3.20 -17.73 1.23
CA TRP A 127 2.96 -18.88 2.09
C TRP A 127 3.87 -20.10 1.82
N PRO A 128 4.01 -20.56 0.54
CA PRO A 128 4.86 -21.71 0.23
C PRO A 128 6.34 -21.50 0.54
N ARG A 129 6.78 -20.24 0.70
CA ARG A 129 8.17 -19.89 1.01
C ARG A 129 8.49 -19.94 2.49
N VAL A 130 7.46 -19.91 3.34
CA VAL A 130 7.58 -19.87 4.82
C VAL A 130 7.43 -21.25 5.42
N VAL A 131 6.83 -22.22 4.70
CA VAL A 131 6.64 -23.58 5.20
C VAL A 131 7.99 -24.30 5.30
N PRO A 132 8.30 -24.97 6.46
CA PRO A 132 9.50 -25.75 6.60
C PRO A 132 9.55 -26.89 5.57
N ARG A 133 10.70 -27.11 4.96
CA ARG A 133 10.91 -28.32 4.17
C ARG A 133 10.99 -29.51 5.11
N THR A 134 9.98 -30.35 5.13
CA THR A 134 10.10 -31.72 5.61
C THR A 134 10.94 -32.45 4.57
N GLY A 135 12.24 -32.62 4.88
CA GLY A 135 13.15 -33.46 4.11
C GLY A 135 12.85 -34.93 4.34
#